data_29d0a46099c99794f0b80a4b09a54a49
#
_entry.id   29d0a46099c99794f0b80a4b09a54a49
#
_cell.length_a   1.000
_cell.length_b   1.000
_cell.length_c   1.000
_cell.angle_alpha   90.00
_cell.angle_beta   90.00
_cell.angle_gamma   90.00
#
_symmetry.space_group_name_H-M   'P 1'
#
loop_
_entity.id
_entity.type
_entity.pdbx_description
1 polymer ?
#
loop_
_entity_poly.entity_id
_entity_poly.type
_entity_poly.pdbx_seq_one_letter_code
_entity_poly.pdbx_strand_id
1 'polypeptide(L)'
;MKLKQPSSVDQSDRKVPFNLRQSGPTPQQMLISTRVRKNPYWHLSVEAGCWRCTVYNRMYHPRGYVKPEDGGAMVEYDAIVNHVTMWNVAVERQIQVKGPDAEKFVDYVITRDATKISPMRARYVI
;
A
#
# COMPACT_ATOMS: atom_id res chain seq x y z
N MET A 1 18.52 11.58 -28.60
CA MET A 1 18.59 10.96 -27.27
C MET A 1 18.67 9.44 -27.46
N LYS A 2 19.82 8.80 -27.17
CA LYS A 2 19.90 7.33 -27.25
C LYS A 2 19.12 6.76 -26.10
N LEU A 3 18.09 5.97 -26.40
CA LEU A 3 17.39 5.18 -25.38
C LEU A 3 18.38 4.18 -24.79
N LYS A 4 18.77 4.36 -23.54
CA LYS A 4 19.58 3.38 -22.82
C LYS A 4 18.75 2.10 -22.64
N GLN A 5 19.35 0.96 -22.92
CA GLN A 5 18.72 -0.32 -22.63
C GLN A 5 18.43 -0.43 -21.13
N PRO A 6 17.32 -1.04 -20.70
CA PRO A 6 16.99 -1.15 -19.28
C PRO A 6 18.09 -1.79 -18.43
N SER A 7 18.85 -2.71 -19.01
CA SER A 7 20.01 -3.38 -18.38
C SER A 7 21.24 -2.49 -18.26
N SER A 8 21.29 -1.39 -18.99
CA SER A 8 22.43 -0.47 -19.04
C SER A 8 22.11 0.90 -18.44
N VAL A 9 21.02 1.04 -17.76
CA VAL A 9 20.65 2.33 -17.12
C VAL A 9 21.61 2.60 -15.98
N ASP A 10 22.41 3.62 -16.14
CA ASP A 10 23.28 4.11 -15.08
C ASP A 10 22.41 4.61 -13.90
N GLN A 11 22.74 4.15 -12.71
CA GLN A 11 22.02 4.54 -11.49
C GLN A 11 22.20 6.04 -11.20
N SER A 12 23.30 6.64 -11.58
CA SER A 12 23.54 8.08 -11.45
C SER A 12 22.62 8.93 -12.31
N ASP A 13 22.16 8.40 -13.44
CA ASP A 13 21.19 9.02 -14.32
C ASP A 13 19.74 8.77 -13.88
N ARG A 14 19.53 7.88 -12.95
CA ARG A 14 18.20 7.59 -12.41
C ARG A 14 17.79 8.67 -11.45
N LYS A 15 17.14 9.66 -11.98
CA LYS A 15 16.47 10.70 -11.20
C LYS A 15 15.16 10.23 -10.58
N VAL A 16 14.76 9.02 -10.86
CA VAL A 16 13.54 8.40 -10.31
C VAL A 16 13.96 7.46 -9.19
N PRO A 17 13.32 7.51 -8.02
CA PRO A 17 13.62 6.60 -6.92
C PRO A 17 13.52 5.14 -7.35
N PHE A 18 14.53 4.36 -7.05
CA PHE A 18 14.52 2.93 -7.30
C PHE A 18 13.51 2.26 -6.36
N ASN A 19 12.55 1.53 -6.90
CA ASN A 19 11.47 0.92 -6.12
C ASN A 19 10.83 1.88 -5.12
N LEU A 20 10.60 3.14 -5.53
CA LEU A 20 10.05 4.19 -4.68
C LEU A 20 10.97 4.61 -3.53
N ARG A 21 12.22 4.18 -3.53
CA ARG A 21 13.24 4.70 -2.63
C ARG A 21 13.93 5.87 -3.28
N GLN A 22 14.00 6.96 -2.57
CA GLN A 22 14.74 8.10 -3.04
C GLN A 22 16.23 7.80 -3.06
N SER A 23 16.86 7.99 -4.20
CA SER A 23 18.29 7.71 -4.39
C SER A 23 19.18 8.93 -4.31
N GLY A 24 18.64 10.09 -3.94
CA GLY A 24 19.41 11.32 -3.86
C GLY A 24 18.70 12.41 -3.05
N PRO A 25 19.37 13.54 -2.80
CA PRO A 25 18.85 14.63 -1.98
C PRO A 25 17.75 15.43 -2.67
N THR A 26 17.60 15.31 -3.99
CA THR A 26 16.63 16.07 -4.75
C THR A 26 15.31 15.34 -4.85
N PRO A 27 14.18 15.97 -4.53
CA PRO A 27 12.86 15.40 -4.74
C PRO A 27 12.66 14.99 -6.20
N GLN A 28 12.15 13.81 -6.42
CA GLN A 28 11.87 13.30 -7.75
C GLN A 28 10.37 13.37 -8.02
N GLN A 29 10.02 13.93 -9.15
CA GLN A 29 8.65 13.82 -9.65
C GLN A 29 8.49 12.46 -10.32
N MET A 30 7.54 11.69 -9.84
CA MET A 30 7.12 10.46 -10.49
C MET A 30 5.69 10.64 -10.98
N LEU A 31 5.50 10.40 -12.28
CA LEU A 31 4.16 10.32 -12.82
C LEU A 31 3.52 9.00 -12.38
N ILE A 32 2.71 9.07 -11.36
CA ILE A 32 1.85 7.96 -10.96
C ILE A 32 0.62 7.98 -11.87
N SER A 33 0.17 6.81 -12.29
CA SER A 33 -1.02 6.68 -13.13
C SER A 33 -2.18 7.53 -12.61
N THR A 34 -2.86 8.24 -13.50
CA THR A 34 -4.09 8.99 -13.21
C THR A 34 -5.24 8.11 -12.69
N ARG A 35 -5.09 6.78 -12.80
CA ARG A 35 -6.07 5.78 -12.32
C ARG A 35 -5.86 5.35 -10.87
N VAL A 36 -5.01 6.05 -10.13
CA VAL A 36 -4.86 5.82 -8.69
C VAL A 36 -6.06 6.40 -7.96
N ARG A 37 -6.65 5.59 -7.10
CA ARG A 37 -7.85 5.96 -6.35
C ARG A 37 -7.48 6.55 -5.00
N LYS A 38 -8.40 7.32 -4.46
CA LYS A 38 -8.42 7.70 -3.05
C LYS A 38 -9.50 6.89 -2.34
N ASN A 39 -9.25 6.48 -1.11
CA ASN A 39 -10.30 5.88 -0.29
C ASN A 39 -11.21 6.98 0.28
N PRO A 40 -12.40 6.64 0.78
CA PRO A 40 -13.34 7.61 1.33
C PRO A 40 -12.78 8.44 2.49
N TYR A 41 -11.79 7.93 3.20
CA TYR A 41 -11.17 8.55 4.38
C TYR A 41 -9.88 9.31 4.05
N TRP A 42 -9.53 9.46 2.77
CA TRP A 42 -8.28 10.08 2.37
C TRP A 42 -8.09 11.49 2.94
N HIS A 43 -9.17 12.27 2.98
CA HIS A 43 -9.15 13.61 3.56
C HIS A 43 -8.74 13.60 5.03
N LEU A 44 -9.21 12.61 5.82
CA LEU A 44 -8.82 12.45 7.22
C LEU A 44 -7.33 12.11 7.36
N SER A 45 -6.79 11.31 6.44
CA SER A 45 -5.35 11.04 6.42
C SER A 45 -4.53 12.31 6.16
N VAL A 46 -5.00 13.17 5.27
CA VAL A 46 -4.36 14.47 4.97
C VAL A 46 -4.45 15.40 6.18
N GLU A 47 -5.63 15.53 6.77
CA GLU A 47 -5.86 16.34 7.98
C GLU A 47 -5.00 15.85 9.17
N ALA A 48 -4.80 14.54 9.30
CA ALA A 48 -3.90 13.95 10.29
C ALA A 48 -2.41 14.14 9.98
N GLY A 49 -2.07 14.87 8.92
CA GLY A 49 -0.70 15.19 8.59
C GLY A 49 0.03 14.12 7.77
N CYS A 50 -0.68 13.25 7.06
CA CYS A 50 -0.03 12.30 6.16
C CYS A 50 0.81 13.05 5.11
N TRP A 51 2.12 12.99 5.26
CA TRP A 51 3.07 13.65 4.35
C TRP A 51 3.67 12.70 3.33
N ARG A 52 3.55 11.40 3.58
CA ARG A 52 4.13 10.36 2.73
C ARG A 52 3.11 9.28 2.45
N CYS A 53 2.99 8.90 1.19
CA CYS A 53 2.12 7.82 0.75
C CYS A 53 2.82 6.92 -0.25
N THR A 54 2.26 5.75 -0.45
CA THR A 54 2.59 4.82 -1.54
C THR A 54 1.32 4.49 -2.30
N VAL A 55 1.45 3.69 -3.34
CA VAL A 55 0.32 3.13 -4.07
C VAL A 55 0.29 1.63 -3.84
N TYR A 56 -0.81 1.14 -3.32
CA TYR A 56 -1.08 -0.27 -3.14
C TYR A 56 -2.48 -0.58 -3.66
N ASN A 57 -2.62 -1.67 -4.40
CA ASN A 57 -3.89 -2.07 -4.98
C ASN A 57 -4.60 -0.92 -5.76
N ARG A 58 -3.80 -0.13 -6.52
CA ARG A 58 -4.23 1.07 -7.26
C ARG A 58 -4.91 2.14 -6.40
N MET A 59 -4.53 2.23 -5.15
CA MET A 59 -5.05 3.21 -4.20
C MET A 59 -3.91 3.87 -3.43
N TYR A 60 -4.05 5.15 -3.13
CA TYR A 60 -3.13 5.82 -2.23
C TYR A 60 -3.21 5.21 -0.83
N HIS A 61 -2.07 4.84 -0.31
CA HIS A 61 -1.92 4.25 1.01
C HIS A 61 -0.99 5.12 1.86
N PRO A 62 -1.44 5.63 3.00
CA PRO A 62 -0.60 6.38 3.92
C PRO A 62 0.61 5.57 4.37
N ARG A 63 1.77 6.20 4.41
CA ARG A 63 3.04 5.57 4.80
C ARG A 63 3.79 6.30 5.89
N GLY A 64 3.36 7.50 6.24
CA GLY A 64 3.98 8.26 7.30
C GLY A 64 3.22 9.53 7.61
N TYR A 65 3.10 9.78 8.88
CA TYR A 65 2.47 10.97 9.46
C TYR A 65 3.49 11.84 10.19
N VAL A 66 4.48 11.21 10.84
CA VAL A 66 5.56 11.92 11.52
C VAL A 66 6.70 12.15 10.55
N LYS A 67 7.06 13.41 10.34
CA LYS A 67 8.14 13.79 9.44
C LYS A 67 9.50 13.42 10.01
N PRO A 68 10.55 13.26 9.15
CA PRO A 68 11.89 12.93 9.61
C PRO A 68 12.45 13.91 10.65
N GLU A 69 12.20 15.21 10.49
CA GLU A 69 12.61 16.27 11.41
C GLU A 69 11.95 16.15 12.79
N ASP A 70 10.80 15.50 12.87
CA ASP A 70 10.03 15.28 14.10
C ASP A 70 10.27 13.88 14.71
N GLY A 71 11.31 13.17 14.26
CA GLY A 71 11.67 11.84 14.72
C GLY A 71 11.22 10.71 13.80
N GLY A 72 10.35 10.98 12.83
CA GLY A 72 10.01 10.06 11.72
C GLY A 72 9.42 8.73 12.17
N ALA A 73 9.82 7.69 11.46
CA ALA A 73 9.29 6.34 11.66
C ALA A 73 9.56 5.75 13.06
N MET A 74 10.56 6.24 13.78
CA MET A 74 10.84 5.74 15.13
C MET A 74 9.77 6.17 16.13
N VAL A 75 9.22 7.38 15.98
CA VAL A 75 8.09 7.85 16.81
C VAL A 75 6.83 7.05 16.50
N GLU A 76 6.58 6.75 15.21
CA GLU A 76 5.45 5.92 14.82
C GLU A 76 5.61 4.48 15.33
N TYR A 77 6.82 3.94 15.30
CA TYR A 77 7.11 2.61 15.84
C TYR A 77 6.89 2.55 17.36
N ASP A 78 7.36 3.56 18.08
CA ASP A 78 7.11 3.66 19.53
C ASP A 78 5.62 3.67 19.84
N ALA A 79 4.82 4.40 19.05
CA ALA A 79 3.39 4.42 19.18
C ALA A 79 2.74 3.04 18.94
N ILE A 80 3.26 2.24 18.01
CA ILE A 80 2.79 0.86 17.78
C ILE A 80 3.05 -0.04 18.98
N VAL A 81 4.21 0.14 19.61
CA VAL A 81 4.65 -0.73 20.72
C VAL A 81 4.00 -0.33 22.04
N ASN A 82 3.89 0.95 22.32
CA ASN A 82 3.55 1.47 23.64
C ASN A 82 2.17 2.13 23.74
N HIS A 83 1.50 2.37 22.61
CA HIS A 83 0.24 3.11 22.55
C HIS A 83 -0.80 2.39 21.66
N VAL A 84 -1.95 2.99 21.54
CA VAL A 84 -3.02 2.52 20.65
C VAL A 84 -2.85 3.22 19.29
N THR A 85 -2.83 2.44 18.21
CA THR A 85 -2.70 2.95 16.86
C THR A 85 -3.91 2.58 16.00
N MET A 86 -4.22 3.45 15.06
CA MET A 86 -5.26 3.22 14.06
C MET A 86 -4.65 3.11 12.67
N TRP A 87 -5.04 2.10 11.94
CA TRP A 87 -4.49 1.80 10.61
C TRP A 87 -5.55 1.96 9.53
N ASN A 88 -5.21 2.73 8.50
CA ASN A 88 -6.05 2.82 7.32
C ASN A 88 -5.78 1.62 6.40
N VAL A 89 -6.63 0.63 6.45
CA VAL A 89 -6.53 -0.62 5.67
C VAL A 89 -7.48 -0.65 4.46
N ALA A 90 -8.01 0.49 4.06
CA ALA A 90 -8.96 0.58 2.94
C ALA A 90 -8.39 0.05 1.61
N VAL A 91 -7.07 0.00 1.48
CA VAL A 91 -6.37 -0.54 0.31
C VAL A 91 -6.52 -2.06 0.16
N GLU A 92 -6.84 -2.78 1.23
CA GLU A 92 -7.05 -4.24 1.21
C GLU A 92 -8.30 -4.62 0.41
N ARG A 93 -9.27 -3.74 0.37
CA ARG A 93 -10.54 -3.90 -0.36
C ARG A 93 -11.29 -5.17 0.03
N GLN A 94 -12.56 -5.16 -0.17
CA GLN A 94 -13.42 -6.30 0.12
C GLN A 94 -14.16 -6.73 -1.14
N ILE A 95 -14.24 -8.03 -1.35
CA ILE A 95 -15.03 -8.64 -2.41
C ILE A 95 -16.03 -9.56 -1.73
N GLN A 96 -17.31 -9.27 -1.89
CA GLN A 96 -18.36 -10.15 -1.42
C GLN A 96 -18.76 -11.11 -2.53
N VAL A 97 -18.69 -12.40 -2.24
CA VAL A 97 -19.24 -13.46 -3.09
C VAL A 97 -20.52 -13.97 -2.45
N LYS A 98 -21.63 -13.93 -3.18
CA LYS A 98 -22.97 -14.27 -2.67
C LYS A 98 -23.74 -15.09 -3.66
N GLY A 99 -24.45 -16.08 -3.20
CA GLY A 99 -25.29 -16.95 -4.01
C GLY A 99 -25.24 -18.40 -3.55
N PRO A 100 -26.06 -19.28 -4.10
CA PRO A 100 -26.13 -20.69 -3.69
C PRO A 100 -24.82 -21.46 -3.95
N ASP A 101 -24.03 -21.06 -4.93
CA ASP A 101 -22.75 -21.68 -5.29
C ASP A 101 -21.54 -20.86 -4.84
N ALA A 102 -21.72 -19.84 -3.98
CA ALA A 102 -20.65 -18.94 -3.55
C ALA A 102 -19.47 -19.69 -2.91
N GLU A 103 -19.75 -20.65 -2.03
CA GLU A 103 -18.73 -21.46 -1.38
C GLU A 103 -17.92 -22.28 -2.40
N LYS A 104 -18.60 -22.97 -3.32
CA LYS A 104 -17.94 -23.75 -4.38
C LYS A 104 -17.09 -22.89 -5.29
N PHE A 105 -17.59 -21.69 -5.63
CA PHE A 105 -16.83 -20.75 -6.45
C PHE A 105 -15.59 -20.26 -5.71
N VAL A 106 -15.71 -19.90 -4.43
CA VAL A 106 -14.56 -19.46 -3.62
C VAL A 106 -13.56 -20.59 -3.48
N ASP A 107 -14.01 -21.81 -3.18
CA ASP A 107 -13.14 -22.99 -3.06
C ASP A 107 -12.38 -23.28 -4.37
N TYR A 108 -13.01 -23.05 -5.50
CA TYR A 108 -12.38 -23.23 -6.81
C TYR A 108 -11.29 -22.21 -7.12
N VAL A 109 -11.42 -20.95 -6.64
CA VAL A 109 -10.51 -19.87 -7.01
C VAL A 109 -9.38 -19.62 -6.00
N ILE A 110 -9.48 -20.17 -4.79
CA ILE A 110 -8.45 -20.01 -3.76
C ILE A 110 -7.59 -21.26 -3.60
N THR A 111 -6.42 -21.11 -2.99
CA THR A 111 -5.47 -22.22 -2.79
C THR A 111 -5.74 -23.06 -1.54
N ARG A 112 -6.83 -22.79 -0.84
CA ARG A 112 -7.25 -23.52 0.36
C ARG A 112 -8.64 -24.09 0.21
N ASP A 113 -8.90 -25.13 0.95
CA ASP A 113 -10.22 -25.72 1.09
C ASP A 113 -11.14 -24.77 1.87
N ALA A 114 -12.04 -24.11 1.15
CA ALA A 114 -12.96 -23.13 1.72
C ALA A 114 -13.95 -23.78 2.70
N THR A 115 -14.28 -25.07 2.52
CA THR A 115 -15.21 -25.80 3.38
C THR A 115 -14.72 -25.95 4.81
N LYS A 116 -13.40 -25.82 5.02
CA LYS A 116 -12.77 -25.85 6.34
C LYS A 116 -12.71 -24.49 7.05
N ILE A 117 -13.28 -23.46 6.43
CA ILE A 117 -13.34 -22.11 7.00
C ILE A 117 -14.70 -21.93 7.67
N SER A 118 -14.74 -22.09 8.97
CA SER A 118 -15.97 -21.90 9.74
C SER A 118 -16.46 -20.44 9.67
N PRO A 119 -17.78 -20.19 9.75
CA PRO A 119 -18.31 -18.84 9.88
C PRO A 119 -17.58 -18.02 10.95
N MET A 120 -17.41 -16.73 10.71
CA MET A 120 -16.69 -15.78 11.60
C MET A 120 -15.19 -16.08 11.77
N ARG A 121 -14.62 -16.92 10.92
CA ARG A 121 -13.17 -17.16 10.86
C ARG A 121 -12.59 -16.58 9.57
N ALA A 122 -11.38 -16.06 9.68
CA ALA A 122 -10.59 -15.60 8.54
C ALA A 122 -9.39 -16.52 8.30
N ARG A 123 -8.99 -16.64 7.05
CA ARG A 123 -7.80 -17.35 6.63
C ARG A 123 -7.09 -16.57 5.52
N TYR A 124 -5.78 -16.54 5.58
CA TYR A 124 -4.99 -16.08 4.45
C TYR A 124 -5.04 -17.12 3.33
N VAL A 125 -5.25 -16.62 2.11
CA VAL A 125 -5.28 -17.41 0.87
C VAL A 125 -4.42 -16.70 -0.18
N ILE A 126 -3.95 -17.47 -1.15
CA ILE A 126 -3.18 -16.98 -2.29
C ILE A 126 -4.00 -17.23 -3.55
#